data_180cee3ede15171d6502289ada4f4f4c
#
_entry.id   180cee3ede15171d6502289ada4f4f4c
#
_cell.length_a   1.000
_cell.length_b   1.000
_cell.length_c   1.000
_cell.angle_alpha   90.00
_cell.angle_beta   90.00
_cell.angle_gamma   90.00
#
_symmetry.space_group_name_H-M   'P 1'
#
loop_
_entity.id
_entity.type
_entity.pdbx_description
1 polymer ?
#
loop_
_entity_poly.entity_id
_entity_poly.type
_entity_poly.pdbx_seq_one_letter_code
_entity_poly.pdbx_strand_id
1 'polypeptide(L)'
;ERFTLNGIDTSAQVLDFWCWMGSDLNDNLIRAALGEFIVATALGDSVVDERRSGWRVFDILTQYGCKIEVKTSAYRQVWKQRKPSSLVFDVAQKIDWENGSNAPKRHADVYVFCVFNNEQDVASPLDLEAWDFYVAATADMDVILGEQKTATLAALKKRLPLRATGYTGLAMAIFDTYRSIGGME
;
A
#
# COMPACT_ATOMS: atom_id res chain seq x y z
N GLU A 1 21.61 -10.30 -13.07
CA GLU A 1 21.31 -11.53 -13.85
C GLU A 1 20.99 -11.15 -15.30
N ARG A 2 21.35 -12.03 -16.26
CA ARG A 2 21.09 -11.87 -17.70
C ARG A 2 20.03 -12.87 -18.17
N PHE A 3 19.30 -12.49 -19.20
CA PHE A 3 18.46 -13.45 -19.92
C PHE A 3 19.36 -14.38 -20.74
N THR A 4 19.00 -15.65 -20.84
CA THR A 4 19.77 -16.66 -21.59
C THR A 4 18.97 -17.24 -22.75
N LEU A 5 19.66 -17.59 -23.84
CA LEU A 5 19.12 -18.33 -24.97
C LEU A 5 20.01 -19.58 -25.18
N ASN A 6 19.42 -20.76 -25.06
CA ASN A 6 20.14 -22.04 -25.11
C ASN A 6 21.36 -22.10 -24.16
N GLY A 7 21.23 -21.52 -22.95
CA GLY A 7 22.29 -21.46 -21.94
C GLY A 7 23.37 -20.41 -22.19
N ILE A 8 23.24 -19.57 -23.21
CA ILE A 8 24.17 -18.49 -23.54
C ILE A 8 23.54 -17.15 -23.12
N ASP A 9 24.29 -16.32 -22.41
CA ASP A 9 23.86 -15.00 -21.97
C ASP A 9 23.53 -14.11 -23.19
N THR A 10 22.39 -13.42 -23.10
CA THR A 10 22.02 -12.33 -24.02
C THR A 10 22.54 -10.98 -23.51
N SER A 11 22.33 -9.92 -24.27
CA SER A 11 22.62 -8.54 -23.84
C SER A 11 21.63 -8.02 -22.79
N ALA A 12 20.40 -8.55 -22.76
CA ALA A 12 19.35 -8.09 -21.85
C ALA A 12 19.56 -8.57 -20.41
N GLN A 13 19.28 -7.70 -19.45
CA GLN A 13 19.39 -7.95 -18.01
C GLN A 13 18.04 -7.83 -17.33
N VAL A 14 17.92 -8.45 -16.15
CA VAL A 14 16.73 -8.30 -15.28
C VAL A 14 16.49 -6.82 -14.92
N LEU A 15 17.53 -6.01 -14.79
CA LEU A 15 17.40 -4.58 -14.54
C LEU A 15 16.71 -3.85 -15.70
N ASP A 16 17.01 -4.23 -16.95
CA ASP A 16 16.35 -3.66 -18.14
C ASP A 16 14.84 -3.94 -18.11
N PHE A 17 14.46 -5.17 -17.70
CA PHE A 17 13.06 -5.53 -17.51
C PHE A 17 12.39 -4.68 -16.40
N TRP A 18 13.05 -4.48 -15.26
CA TRP A 18 12.49 -3.66 -14.18
C TRP A 18 12.34 -2.20 -14.60
N CYS A 19 13.33 -1.64 -15.31
CA CYS A 19 13.24 -0.27 -15.83
C CYS A 19 12.10 -0.14 -16.85
N TRP A 20 11.94 -1.12 -17.74
CA TRP A 20 10.86 -1.12 -18.73
C TRP A 20 9.48 -1.27 -18.08
N MET A 21 9.33 -2.22 -17.15
CA MET A 21 8.07 -2.52 -16.48
C MET A 21 7.61 -1.38 -15.56
N GLY A 22 8.54 -0.75 -14.85
CA GLY A 22 8.28 0.36 -13.92
C GLY A 22 8.46 1.76 -14.54
N SER A 23 8.48 1.91 -15.87
CA SER A 23 8.77 3.18 -16.55
C SER A 23 7.70 4.25 -16.34
N ASP A 24 6.44 3.88 -16.05
CA ASP A 24 5.35 4.80 -15.72
C ASP A 24 4.90 4.61 -14.26
N LEU A 25 5.42 5.46 -13.37
CA LEU A 25 5.09 5.42 -11.95
C LEU A 25 3.64 5.87 -11.64
N ASN A 26 2.95 6.46 -12.61
CA ASN A 26 1.53 6.82 -12.49
C ASN A 26 0.60 5.66 -12.88
N ASP A 27 1.10 4.60 -13.53
CA ASP A 27 0.32 3.38 -13.76
C ASP A 27 -0.22 2.83 -12.44
N ASN A 28 -1.47 2.35 -12.45
CA ASN A 28 -2.15 1.93 -11.22
C ASN A 28 -1.44 0.78 -10.49
N LEU A 29 -0.90 -0.19 -11.23
CA LEU A 29 -0.19 -1.33 -10.66
C LEU A 29 1.17 -0.89 -10.08
N ILE A 30 1.91 -0.08 -10.84
CA ILE A 30 3.23 0.41 -10.43
C ILE A 30 3.08 1.38 -9.25
N ARG A 31 2.09 2.29 -9.28
CA ARG A 31 1.83 3.20 -8.18
C ARG A 31 1.39 2.47 -6.90
N ALA A 32 0.65 1.36 -7.00
CA ALA A 32 0.33 0.54 -5.84
C ALA A 32 1.61 -0.03 -5.20
N ALA A 33 2.49 -0.63 -6.01
CA ALA A 33 3.79 -1.13 -5.55
C ALA A 33 4.70 -0.01 -5.01
N LEU A 34 4.67 1.18 -5.62
CA LEU A 34 5.38 2.36 -5.13
C LEU A 34 4.88 2.79 -3.75
N GLY A 35 3.56 2.78 -3.52
CA GLY A 35 2.98 3.06 -2.21
C GLY A 35 3.45 2.08 -1.14
N GLU A 36 3.46 0.78 -1.43
CA GLU A 36 4.04 -0.24 -0.54
C GLU A 36 5.52 0.04 -0.24
N PHE A 37 6.31 0.38 -1.27
CA PHE A 37 7.72 0.72 -1.12
C PHE A 37 7.95 1.97 -0.27
N ILE A 38 7.14 3.03 -0.46
CA ILE A 38 7.21 4.26 0.34
C ILE A 38 6.92 3.96 1.82
N VAL A 39 5.90 3.15 2.11
CA VAL A 39 5.59 2.73 3.49
C VAL A 39 6.73 1.91 4.08
N ALA A 40 7.28 0.95 3.34
CA ALA A 40 8.42 0.14 3.79
C ALA A 40 9.66 1.01 4.07
N THR A 41 9.96 2.00 3.21
CA THR A 41 11.10 2.91 3.43
C THR A 41 10.90 3.84 4.62
N ALA A 42 9.66 4.27 4.89
CA ALA A 42 9.35 5.05 6.09
C ALA A 42 9.57 4.25 7.39
N LEU A 43 9.29 2.95 7.37
CA LEU A 43 9.52 2.02 8.49
C LEU A 43 11.00 1.64 8.64
N GLY A 44 11.81 1.73 7.57
CA GLY A 44 13.25 1.46 7.57
C GLY A 44 13.58 0.07 8.11
N ASP A 45 14.55 -0.01 9.03
CA ASP A 45 15.05 -1.26 9.62
C ASP A 45 13.98 -2.04 10.43
N SER A 46 12.79 -1.45 10.64
CA SER A 46 11.70 -2.14 11.32
C SER A 46 10.97 -3.15 10.41
N VAL A 47 11.22 -3.14 9.10
CA VAL A 47 10.62 -4.11 8.16
C VAL A 47 11.41 -5.42 8.20
N VAL A 48 10.69 -6.55 8.23
CA VAL A 48 11.30 -7.85 7.99
C VAL A 48 11.75 -7.91 6.55
N ASP A 49 13.05 -8.17 6.32
CA ASP A 49 13.64 -8.25 4.97
C ASP A 49 13.10 -9.50 4.23
N GLU A 50 11.91 -9.36 3.70
CA GLU A 50 11.25 -10.37 2.89
C GLU A 50 10.91 -9.80 1.51
N ARG A 51 11.15 -10.60 0.48
CA ARG A 51 10.77 -10.23 -0.89
C ARG A 51 9.25 -10.02 -0.97
N ARG A 52 8.84 -8.99 -1.71
CA ARG A 52 7.44 -8.76 -2.03
C ARG A 52 6.82 -10.03 -2.62
N SER A 53 5.74 -10.53 -2.03
CA SER A 53 4.97 -11.66 -2.53
C SER A 53 3.56 -11.20 -2.88
N GLY A 54 3.13 -11.42 -4.11
CA GLY A 54 1.76 -11.08 -4.55
C GLY A 54 0.68 -12.03 -4.01
N TRP A 55 1.05 -13.10 -3.29
CA TRP A 55 0.12 -14.08 -2.72
C TRP A 55 -0.16 -13.88 -1.24
N ARG A 56 0.62 -13.04 -0.56
CA ARG A 56 0.40 -12.74 0.86
C ARG A 56 -0.92 -12.01 1.07
N VAL A 57 -1.53 -12.28 2.21
CA VAL A 57 -2.77 -11.64 2.64
C VAL A 57 -2.56 -10.28 3.31
N PHE A 58 -1.31 -9.82 3.40
CA PHE A 58 -0.88 -8.48 3.83
C PHE A 58 0.41 -8.11 3.06
N ASP A 59 0.76 -6.82 3.01
CA ASP A 59 1.86 -6.33 2.18
C ASP A 59 3.20 -6.27 2.93
N ILE A 60 3.22 -5.82 4.20
CA ILE A 60 4.43 -5.58 4.98
C ILE A 60 4.31 -6.25 6.36
N LEU A 61 5.41 -6.89 6.81
CA LEU A 61 5.58 -7.39 8.16
C LEU A 61 6.70 -6.60 8.85
N THR A 62 6.44 -6.10 10.05
CA THR A 62 7.47 -5.45 10.87
C THR A 62 8.14 -6.43 11.81
N GLN A 63 9.35 -6.10 12.28
CA GLN A 63 10.10 -6.90 13.26
C GLN A 63 9.37 -7.04 14.61
N TYR A 64 8.50 -6.10 14.94
CA TYR A 64 7.63 -6.15 16.11
C TYR A 64 6.28 -6.85 15.85
N GLY A 65 6.13 -7.54 14.71
CA GLY A 65 5.01 -8.42 14.41
C GLY A 65 3.78 -7.75 13.79
N CYS A 66 3.78 -6.43 13.54
CA CYS A 66 2.68 -5.74 12.90
C CYS A 66 2.57 -6.14 11.42
N LYS A 67 1.41 -6.61 11.01
CA LYS A 67 1.04 -6.88 9.61
C LYS A 67 0.33 -5.66 9.05
N ILE A 68 0.82 -5.15 7.92
CA ILE A 68 0.33 -3.91 7.32
C ILE A 68 -0.20 -4.22 5.92
N GLU A 69 -1.39 -3.73 5.63
CA GLU A 69 -1.97 -3.67 4.29
C GLU A 69 -1.88 -2.24 3.77
N VAL A 70 -1.33 -2.05 2.58
CA VAL A 70 -1.17 -0.74 1.93
C VAL A 70 -2.18 -0.60 0.79
N LYS A 71 -2.88 0.51 0.75
CA LYS A 71 -3.83 0.84 -0.31
C LYS A 71 -3.52 2.21 -0.89
N THR A 72 -3.34 2.27 -2.20
CA THR A 72 -2.96 3.50 -2.89
C THR A 72 -4.07 4.02 -3.80
N SER A 73 -4.29 5.32 -3.76
CA SER A 73 -5.20 6.02 -4.67
C SER A 73 -4.61 7.37 -5.09
N ALA A 74 -5.07 7.91 -6.22
CA ALA A 74 -4.62 9.19 -6.75
C ALA A 74 -5.77 9.95 -7.41
N TYR A 75 -5.67 11.28 -7.46
CA TYR A 75 -6.66 12.13 -8.12
C TYR A 75 -6.57 12.02 -9.65
N ARG A 76 -5.37 11.94 -10.20
CA ARG A 76 -5.14 11.77 -11.64
C ARG A 76 -4.67 10.36 -11.96
N GLN A 77 -5.15 9.85 -13.07
CA GLN A 77 -4.80 8.55 -13.63
C GLN A 77 -4.00 8.75 -14.93
N VAL A 78 -3.37 7.71 -15.43
CA VAL A 78 -2.59 7.76 -16.68
C VAL A 78 -3.44 8.08 -17.92
N TRP A 79 -4.74 7.81 -17.87
CA TRP A 79 -5.64 8.15 -18.97
C TRP A 79 -6.22 9.56 -18.82
N LYS A 80 -6.60 10.16 -19.96
CA LYS A 80 -7.19 11.49 -19.99
C LYS A 80 -8.51 11.55 -19.21
N GLN A 81 -8.58 12.44 -18.23
CA GLN A 81 -9.74 12.66 -17.37
C GLN A 81 -10.32 14.07 -17.55
N ARG A 82 -11.63 14.21 -17.44
CA ARG A 82 -12.29 15.53 -17.41
C ARG A 82 -12.24 16.21 -16.05
N LYS A 83 -12.15 15.43 -14.99
CA LYS A 83 -12.07 15.87 -13.59
C LYS A 83 -11.26 14.87 -12.77
N PRO A 84 -10.69 15.27 -11.62
CA PRO A 84 -10.03 14.35 -10.71
C PRO A 84 -10.93 13.18 -10.30
N SER A 85 -10.33 12.01 -10.08
CA SER A 85 -11.01 10.83 -9.56
C SER A 85 -11.40 11.02 -8.10
N SER A 86 -12.48 10.40 -7.69
CA SER A 86 -12.71 10.14 -6.27
C SER A 86 -11.66 9.16 -5.76
N LEU A 87 -11.09 9.44 -4.59
CA LEU A 87 -10.16 8.53 -3.93
C LEU A 87 -10.93 7.35 -3.36
N VAL A 88 -10.78 6.19 -3.98
CA VAL A 88 -11.46 4.94 -3.63
C VAL A 88 -10.40 3.88 -3.33
N PHE A 89 -10.63 3.09 -2.28
CA PHE A 89 -9.75 2.01 -1.85
C PHE A 89 -10.52 0.69 -1.83
N ASP A 90 -9.85 -0.38 -2.23
CA ASP A 90 -10.29 -1.74 -1.99
C ASP A 90 -10.06 -2.09 -0.51
N VAL A 91 -11.12 -2.38 0.20
CA VAL A 91 -11.12 -2.75 1.62
C VAL A 91 -11.77 -4.12 1.84
N ALA A 92 -11.88 -4.91 0.78
CA ALA A 92 -12.49 -6.23 0.84
C ALA A 92 -11.76 -7.17 1.80
N GLN A 93 -12.51 -8.06 2.41
CA GLN A 93 -11.96 -9.21 3.12
C GLN A 93 -11.33 -10.19 2.10
N LYS A 94 -10.24 -10.85 2.48
CA LYS A 94 -9.49 -11.81 1.66
C LYS A 94 -9.55 -13.21 2.28
N ILE A 95 -9.51 -14.25 1.46
CA ILE A 95 -9.34 -15.65 1.90
C ILE A 95 -7.85 -15.95 1.91
N ASP A 96 -7.39 -16.56 3.00
CA ASP A 96 -6.00 -17.01 3.15
C ASP A 96 -5.87 -18.45 2.63
N TRP A 97 -5.60 -18.54 1.34
CA TRP A 97 -5.44 -19.85 0.67
C TRP A 97 -4.17 -20.57 1.11
N GLU A 98 -3.10 -19.87 1.50
CA GLU A 98 -1.84 -20.47 1.94
C GLU A 98 -1.99 -21.21 3.26
N ASN A 99 -2.80 -20.66 4.17
CA ASN A 99 -3.06 -21.29 5.49
C ASN A 99 -4.37 -22.09 5.54
N GLY A 100 -4.99 -22.35 4.38
CA GLY A 100 -6.19 -23.19 4.29
C GLY A 100 -7.44 -22.58 4.95
N SER A 101 -7.47 -21.28 5.17
CA SER A 101 -8.64 -20.60 5.73
C SER A 101 -9.70 -20.40 4.65
N ASN A 102 -10.93 -20.84 4.89
CA ASN A 102 -12.06 -20.64 3.99
C ASN A 102 -12.92 -19.43 4.39
N ALA A 103 -12.64 -18.78 5.53
CA ALA A 103 -13.38 -17.63 6.00
C ALA A 103 -12.70 -16.33 5.54
N PRO A 104 -13.41 -15.46 4.81
CA PRO A 104 -12.87 -14.16 4.41
C PRO A 104 -12.72 -13.26 5.64
N LYS A 105 -11.57 -12.59 5.76
CA LYS A 105 -11.31 -11.56 6.77
C LYS A 105 -10.26 -10.56 6.27
N ARG A 106 -10.06 -9.47 7.00
CA ARG A 106 -8.89 -8.60 6.86
C ARG A 106 -7.77 -9.17 7.71
N HIS A 107 -6.63 -9.48 7.08
CA HIS A 107 -5.53 -10.23 7.72
C HIS A 107 -4.43 -9.34 8.30
N ALA A 108 -4.39 -8.07 7.88
CA ALA A 108 -3.47 -7.09 8.45
C ALA A 108 -3.99 -6.59 9.81
N ASP A 109 -3.07 -6.10 10.65
CA ASP A 109 -3.40 -5.43 11.91
C ASP A 109 -3.71 -3.96 11.67
N VAL A 110 -3.02 -3.37 10.68
CA VAL A 110 -3.08 -1.96 10.33
C VAL A 110 -3.24 -1.79 8.82
N TYR A 111 -4.09 -0.85 8.40
CA TYR A 111 -4.20 -0.38 7.02
C TYR A 111 -3.54 0.99 6.88
N VAL A 112 -2.78 1.16 5.81
CA VAL A 112 -2.22 2.45 5.39
C VAL A 112 -2.82 2.85 4.05
N PHE A 113 -3.60 3.93 4.04
CA PHE A 113 -4.17 4.50 2.83
C PHE A 113 -3.24 5.61 2.32
N CYS A 114 -2.57 5.35 1.21
CA CYS A 114 -1.65 6.27 0.54
C CYS A 114 -2.42 7.06 -0.53
N VAL A 115 -2.36 8.37 -0.44
CA VAL A 115 -2.98 9.30 -1.38
C VAL A 115 -1.91 10.07 -2.11
N PHE A 116 -1.79 9.88 -3.41
CA PHE A 116 -0.93 10.70 -4.25
C PHE A 116 -1.69 11.98 -4.66
N ASN A 117 -1.23 13.13 -4.16
CA ASN A 117 -1.85 14.45 -4.35
C ASN A 117 -1.45 15.08 -5.69
N ASN A 118 -1.86 14.46 -6.79
CA ASN A 118 -1.59 14.93 -8.15
C ASN A 118 -2.79 15.64 -8.79
N GLU A 119 -3.61 16.32 -8.01
CA GLU A 119 -4.83 16.96 -8.49
C GLU A 119 -4.55 18.01 -9.60
N GLN A 120 -3.43 18.73 -9.49
CA GLN A 120 -3.00 19.76 -10.42
C GLN A 120 -2.09 19.26 -11.55
N ASP A 121 -1.90 17.94 -11.70
CA ASP A 121 -1.14 17.31 -12.79
C ASP A 121 0.38 17.67 -12.85
N VAL A 122 0.94 18.24 -11.80
CA VAL A 122 2.33 18.71 -11.74
C VAL A 122 3.19 17.91 -10.76
N ALA A 123 2.56 17.12 -9.87
CA ALA A 123 3.27 16.40 -8.84
C ALA A 123 4.01 15.18 -9.40
N SER A 124 5.27 15.00 -8.99
CA SER A 124 6.03 13.78 -9.23
C SER A 124 5.68 12.73 -8.19
N PRO A 125 5.41 11.47 -8.56
CA PRO A 125 5.21 10.40 -7.58
C PRO A 125 6.47 10.07 -6.77
N LEU A 126 7.64 10.59 -7.16
CA LEU A 126 8.89 10.50 -6.40
C LEU A 126 9.05 11.62 -5.36
N ASP A 127 8.19 12.62 -5.38
CA ASP A 127 8.17 13.67 -4.38
C ASP A 127 7.30 13.21 -3.19
N LEU A 128 7.95 12.92 -2.06
CA LEU A 128 7.28 12.41 -0.86
C LEU A 128 6.35 13.45 -0.20
N GLU A 129 6.56 14.75 -0.46
CA GLU A 129 5.66 15.82 -0.02
C GLU A 129 4.32 15.79 -0.79
N ALA A 130 4.29 15.14 -1.96
CA ALA A 130 3.07 14.96 -2.74
C ALA A 130 2.19 13.79 -2.25
N TRP A 131 2.53 13.18 -1.11
CA TRP A 131 1.78 12.05 -0.55
C TRP A 131 1.20 12.37 0.82
N ASP A 132 -0.09 12.07 0.99
CA ASP A 132 -0.74 11.97 2.29
C ASP A 132 -0.97 10.50 2.68
N PHE A 133 -0.78 10.20 3.95
CA PHE A 133 -1.01 8.87 4.50
C PHE A 133 -2.07 8.93 5.60
N TYR A 134 -2.93 7.90 5.63
CA TYR A 134 -3.96 7.74 6.65
C TYR A 134 -3.85 6.33 7.21
N VAL A 135 -3.71 6.20 8.52
CA VAL A 135 -3.51 4.93 9.20
C VAL A 135 -4.76 4.54 9.97
N ALA A 136 -5.20 3.30 9.82
CA ALA A 136 -6.38 2.75 10.50
C ALA A 136 -6.08 1.40 11.13
N ALA A 137 -6.59 1.14 12.31
CA ALA A 137 -6.63 -0.20 12.88
C ALA A 137 -7.66 -1.07 12.14
N THR A 138 -7.29 -2.30 11.83
CA THR A 138 -8.20 -3.25 11.16
C THR A 138 -9.42 -3.56 12.01
N ALA A 139 -9.25 -3.65 13.33
CA ALA A 139 -10.35 -3.87 14.26
C ALA A 139 -11.45 -2.79 14.15
N ASP A 140 -11.06 -1.53 14.03
CA ASP A 140 -12.02 -0.43 13.83
C ASP A 140 -12.69 -0.52 12.45
N MET A 141 -11.93 -0.91 11.43
CA MET A 141 -12.47 -1.09 10.08
C MET A 141 -13.49 -2.24 10.03
N ASP A 142 -13.23 -3.35 10.72
CA ASP A 142 -14.14 -4.50 10.76
C ASP A 142 -15.48 -4.14 11.41
N VAL A 143 -15.45 -3.39 12.50
CA VAL A 143 -16.66 -2.89 13.17
C VAL A 143 -17.46 -1.95 12.26
N ILE A 144 -16.77 -1.08 11.52
CA ILE A 144 -17.41 0.03 10.80
C ILE A 144 -17.81 -0.36 9.37
N LEU A 145 -16.98 -1.16 8.69
CA LEU A 145 -17.17 -1.51 7.27
C LEU A 145 -17.81 -2.87 7.08
N GLY A 146 -17.67 -3.81 8.04
CA GLY A 146 -18.15 -5.18 7.88
C GLY A 146 -17.63 -5.81 6.59
N GLU A 147 -18.54 -6.29 5.74
CA GLU A 147 -18.23 -6.95 4.46
C GLU A 147 -18.07 -5.98 3.28
N GLN A 148 -18.05 -4.66 3.52
CA GLN A 148 -17.90 -3.67 2.47
C GLN A 148 -16.60 -3.88 1.69
N LYS A 149 -16.70 -3.90 0.35
CA LYS A 149 -15.54 -4.20 -0.53
C LYS A 149 -14.74 -2.97 -0.90
N THR A 150 -15.38 -1.81 -1.00
CA THR A 150 -14.70 -0.55 -1.37
C THR A 150 -15.14 0.59 -0.47
N ALA A 151 -14.25 1.54 -0.20
CA ALA A 151 -14.57 2.74 0.54
C ALA A 151 -13.88 3.96 -0.06
N THR A 152 -14.57 5.11 -0.07
CA THR A 152 -13.95 6.38 -0.42
C THR A 152 -13.20 6.96 0.77
N LEU A 153 -12.14 7.74 0.52
CA LEU A 153 -11.42 8.45 1.60
C LEU A 153 -12.38 9.31 2.44
N ALA A 154 -13.32 10.00 1.79
CA ALA A 154 -14.31 10.84 2.48
C ALA A 154 -15.19 10.01 3.46
N ALA A 155 -15.63 8.82 3.03
CA ALA A 155 -16.41 7.91 3.87
C ALA A 155 -15.57 7.35 5.04
N LEU A 156 -14.31 7.00 4.79
CA LEU A 156 -13.38 6.55 5.82
C LEU A 156 -13.14 7.64 6.86
N LYS A 157 -12.80 8.86 6.43
CA LYS A 157 -12.57 10.03 7.33
C LYS A 157 -13.81 10.40 8.17
N LYS A 158 -15.00 10.17 7.64
CA LYS A 158 -16.25 10.43 8.39
C LYS A 158 -16.53 9.40 9.48
N ARG A 159 -16.07 8.15 9.28
CA ARG A 159 -16.44 7.00 10.11
C ARG A 159 -15.30 6.52 11.03
N LEU A 160 -14.06 6.81 10.67
CA LEU A 160 -12.84 6.44 11.40
C LEU A 160 -12.10 7.71 11.84
N PRO A 161 -11.35 7.68 12.95
CA PRO A 161 -10.59 8.83 13.46
C PRO A 161 -9.31 9.08 12.64
N LEU A 162 -9.41 9.05 11.32
CA LEU A 162 -8.28 9.19 10.41
C LEU A 162 -7.75 10.63 10.39
N ARG A 163 -6.45 10.76 10.57
CA ARG A 163 -5.69 12.01 10.37
C ARG A 163 -4.67 11.82 9.27
N ALA A 164 -4.51 12.84 8.44
CA ALA A 164 -3.42 12.86 7.47
C ALA A 164 -2.08 12.96 8.19
N THR A 165 -1.10 12.20 7.75
CA THR A 165 0.30 12.37 8.11
C THR A 165 1.14 12.40 6.84
N GLY A 166 2.24 13.15 6.86
CA GLY A 166 3.26 13.11 5.83
C GLY A 166 4.23 11.93 6.04
N TYR A 167 5.17 11.77 5.12
CA TYR A 167 6.15 10.69 5.13
C TYR A 167 6.93 10.59 6.45
N THR A 168 7.38 11.71 6.99
CA THR A 168 8.20 11.75 8.23
C THR A 168 7.45 11.29 9.48
N GLY A 169 6.12 11.43 9.51
CA GLY A 169 5.28 11.00 10.63
C GLY A 169 4.70 9.58 10.47
N LEU A 170 4.86 8.96 9.31
CA LEU A 170 4.16 7.73 8.95
C LEU A 170 4.54 6.55 9.84
N ALA A 171 5.82 6.31 10.08
CA ALA A 171 6.29 5.21 10.92
C ALA A 171 5.70 5.29 12.34
N MET A 172 5.70 6.49 12.93
CA MET A 172 5.13 6.70 14.26
C MET A 172 3.61 6.47 14.27
N ALA A 173 2.90 6.95 13.25
CA ALA A 173 1.45 6.75 13.14
C ALA A 173 1.08 5.26 13.05
N ILE A 174 1.86 4.46 12.31
CA ILE A 174 1.68 3.00 12.23
C ILE A 174 1.95 2.35 13.59
N PHE A 175 3.07 2.70 14.22
CA PHE A 175 3.45 2.17 15.52
C PHE A 175 2.40 2.47 16.61
N ASP A 176 1.96 3.73 16.71
CA ASP A 176 0.95 4.15 17.69
C ASP A 176 -0.40 3.45 17.44
N THR A 177 -0.80 3.29 16.18
CA THR A 177 -2.03 2.56 15.83
C THR A 177 -1.93 1.10 16.24
N TYR A 178 -0.82 0.42 15.94
CA TYR A 178 -0.61 -0.97 16.31
C TYR A 178 -0.59 -1.16 17.84
N ARG A 179 0.08 -0.26 18.56
CA ARG A 179 0.11 -0.29 20.02
C ARG A 179 -1.26 -0.07 20.65
N SER A 180 -2.10 0.76 20.04
CA SER A 180 -3.46 1.03 20.54
C SER A 180 -4.40 -0.18 20.52
N ILE A 181 -4.10 -1.19 19.71
CA ILE A 181 -4.87 -2.44 19.61
C ILE A 181 -4.25 -3.61 20.38
N GLY A 182 -3.33 -3.33 21.32
CA GLY A 182 -2.65 -4.35 22.14
C GLY A 182 -1.46 -5.02 21.45
N GLY A 183 -1.01 -4.51 20.32
CA GLY A 183 0.26 -4.91 19.72
C GLY A 183 1.43 -4.51 20.61
N MET A 184 2.31 -5.45 20.96
CA MET A 184 3.50 -5.26 21.81
C MET A 184 3.21 -5.28 23.35
N GLU A 185 2.38 -6.19 23.82
CA GLU A 185 2.38 -6.60 25.23
C GLU A 185 3.60 -7.44 25.60
#